data_8a1c98f310c0e2b6b3f0d9a4404c82a4
#
_entry.id   8a1c98f310c0e2b6b3f0d9a4404c82a4
#
_cell.length_a   1.000
_cell.length_b   1.000
_cell.length_c   1.000
_cell.angle_alpha   90.00
_cell.angle_beta   90.00
_cell.angle_gamma   90.00
#
_symmetry.space_group_name_H-M   'P 1'
#
loop_
_entity.id
_entity.type
_entity.pdbx_description
1 polymer ?
#
loop_
_entity_poly.entity_id
_entity_poly.type
_entity_poly.pdbx_seq_one_letter_code
_entity_poly.pdbx_strand_id
1 'polypeptide(L)'
;MFFTHPVLGELYPEDIDWCVDEAAVPFHASRVHICLAEGGEDAPSDSANAGFDWIAANWKQVQKLIEQQAFEFYRPYADAVATVPKFAAPNELWGTDRLVSLRVYSVDDFSVTLRFDWQEDSDPHEVTFYVERGICETHSVDG
;
A
#
# COMPACT_ATOMS: atom_id res chain seq x y z
N MET A 1 25.63 2.86 0.47
CA MET A 1 25.48 1.51 1.06
C MET A 1 24.10 0.96 0.70
N PHE A 2 24.05 -0.30 0.32
CA PHE A 2 22.79 -0.96 -0.03
C PHE A 2 22.61 -2.19 0.86
N PHE A 3 21.38 -2.57 1.06
CA PHE A 3 21.03 -3.82 1.75
C PHE A 3 20.27 -4.71 0.76
N THR A 4 20.67 -5.96 0.65
CA THR A 4 19.99 -6.91 -0.25
C THR A 4 18.92 -7.66 0.51
N HIS A 5 17.65 -7.35 0.17
CA HIS A 5 16.50 -8.04 0.74
C HIS A 5 16.17 -9.28 -0.09
N PRO A 6 15.85 -10.43 0.51
CA PRO A 6 15.61 -11.67 -0.24
C PRO A 6 14.43 -11.62 -1.22
N VAL A 7 13.46 -10.76 -0.98
CA VAL A 7 12.28 -10.61 -1.87
C VAL A 7 12.36 -9.33 -2.68
N LEU A 8 12.75 -8.22 -2.06
CA LEU A 8 12.68 -6.87 -2.67
C LEU A 8 13.92 -6.48 -3.47
N GLY A 9 15.02 -7.22 -3.31
CA GLY A 9 16.27 -6.87 -3.95
C GLY A 9 17.05 -5.80 -3.19
N GLU A 10 17.76 -4.93 -3.91
CA GLU A 10 18.58 -3.92 -3.27
C GLU A 10 17.74 -2.77 -2.70
N LEU A 11 17.91 -2.53 -1.41
CA LEU A 11 17.32 -1.40 -0.71
C LEU A 11 18.39 -0.32 -0.50
N TYR A 12 18.00 0.94 -0.69
CA TYR A 12 18.85 2.07 -0.39
C TYR A 12 18.39 2.77 0.89
N PRO A 13 19.31 3.37 1.65
CA PRO A 13 18.91 4.12 2.84
C PRO A 13 18.35 5.49 2.45
N GLU A 14 17.23 5.86 3.05
CA GLU A 14 16.64 7.18 2.96
C GLU A 14 16.34 7.65 4.38
N ASP A 15 17.26 8.45 4.93
CA ASP A 15 17.26 8.81 6.35
C ASP A 15 17.39 7.52 7.20
N ILE A 16 16.40 7.22 8.03
CA ILE A 16 16.39 5.99 8.84
C ILE A 16 15.60 4.86 8.18
N ASP A 17 15.03 5.10 7.00
CA ASP A 17 14.24 4.12 6.27
C ASP A 17 15.10 3.39 5.24
N TRP A 18 14.67 2.19 4.87
CA TRP A 18 15.28 1.40 3.80
C TRP A 18 14.25 1.18 2.71
N CYS A 19 14.51 1.72 1.52
CA CYS A 19 13.51 1.85 0.46
C CYS A 19 13.93 1.21 -0.86
N VAL A 20 12.95 0.89 -1.69
CA VAL A 20 13.11 0.51 -3.09
C VAL A 20 12.01 1.19 -3.90
N ASP A 21 12.36 1.73 -5.06
CA ASP A 21 11.40 2.54 -5.84
C ASP A 21 10.37 1.71 -6.59
N GLU A 22 10.80 0.60 -7.20
CA GLU A 22 9.92 -0.23 -8.03
C GLU A 22 10.20 -1.70 -7.78
N ALA A 23 9.62 -2.26 -6.75
CA ALA A 23 9.79 -3.66 -6.41
C ALA A 23 8.73 -4.54 -7.03
N ALA A 24 9.12 -5.69 -7.51
CA ALA A 24 8.19 -6.78 -7.81
C ALA A 24 7.85 -7.48 -6.50
N VAL A 25 6.55 -7.62 -6.23
CA VAL A 25 6.08 -8.31 -5.02
C VAL A 25 5.28 -9.54 -5.41
N PRO A 26 5.29 -10.61 -4.58
CA PRO A 26 4.62 -11.87 -4.95
C PRO A 26 3.09 -11.80 -4.87
N PHE A 27 2.53 -10.79 -4.21
CA PHE A 27 1.10 -10.72 -3.92
C PHE A 27 0.34 -9.71 -4.77
N HIS A 28 1.03 -8.97 -5.64
CA HIS A 28 0.39 -7.98 -6.51
C HIS A 28 1.17 -7.84 -7.83
N ALA A 29 0.45 -7.56 -8.91
CA ALA A 29 1.07 -7.41 -10.24
C ALA A 29 1.81 -6.07 -10.43
N SER A 30 1.51 -5.08 -9.59
CA SER A 30 2.13 -3.75 -9.69
C SER A 30 3.59 -3.76 -9.30
N ARG A 31 4.35 -2.81 -9.83
CA ARG A 31 5.66 -2.43 -9.28
C ARG A 31 5.41 -1.43 -8.15
N VAL A 32 6.00 -1.67 -7.00
CA VAL A 32 5.61 -1.00 -5.76
C VAL A 32 6.80 -0.28 -5.15
N HIS A 33 6.58 0.99 -4.75
CA HIS A 33 7.55 1.68 -3.90
C HIS A 33 7.38 1.18 -2.47
N ILE A 34 8.45 0.68 -1.87
CA ILE A 34 8.39 0.11 -0.52
C ILE A 34 9.43 0.76 0.36
N CYS A 35 9.00 1.21 1.54
CA CYS A 35 9.88 1.69 2.59
C CYS A 35 9.68 0.85 3.84
N LEU A 36 10.77 0.25 4.29
CA LEU A 36 10.86 -0.41 5.60
C LEU A 36 11.35 0.63 6.58
N ALA A 37 10.44 1.12 7.41
CA ALA A 37 10.63 2.33 8.19
C ALA A 37 11.43 2.10 9.46
N GLU A 38 12.15 3.13 9.90
CA GLU A 38 12.86 3.17 11.17
C GLU A 38 13.88 2.06 11.35
N GLY A 39 14.73 1.87 10.34
CA GLY A 39 15.80 0.88 10.39
C GLY A 39 17.05 1.37 11.09
N GLY A 40 18.07 0.52 11.10
CA GLY A 40 19.40 0.84 11.61
C GLY A 40 20.32 1.40 10.52
N GLU A 41 21.57 1.64 10.87
CA GLU A 41 22.56 2.17 9.95
C GLU A 41 22.93 1.17 8.82
N ASP A 42 22.86 -0.11 9.09
CA ASP A 42 23.32 -1.16 8.18
C ASP A 42 22.21 -1.99 7.57
N ALA A 43 21.01 -1.95 8.12
CA ALA A 43 19.91 -2.82 7.70
C ALA A 43 18.55 -2.31 8.17
N PRO A 44 17.46 -2.75 7.50
CA PRO A 44 16.10 -2.54 8.02
C PRO A 44 15.92 -3.15 9.41
N SER A 45 14.94 -2.63 10.15
CA SER A 45 14.61 -3.19 11.46
C SER A 45 13.96 -4.58 11.33
N ASP A 46 14.10 -5.40 12.35
CA ASP A 46 13.42 -6.69 12.40
C ASP A 46 11.90 -6.53 12.36
N SER A 47 11.38 -5.48 13.02
CA SER A 47 9.95 -5.19 13.05
C SER A 47 9.39 -4.89 11.66
N ALA A 48 10.08 -4.06 10.89
CA ALA A 48 9.65 -3.73 9.53
C ALA A 48 9.76 -4.94 8.60
N ASN A 49 10.81 -5.72 8.71
CA ASN A 49 10.97 -6.97 7.95
C ASN A 49 9.82 -7.95 8.26
N ALA A 50 9.51 -8.14 9.53
CA ALA A 50 8.42 -9.02 9.95
C ALA A 50 7.06 -8.48 9.46
N GLY A 51 6.89 -7.16 9.46
CA GLY A 51 5.69 -6.51 8.93
C GLY A 51 5.51 -6.77 7.44
N PHE A 52 6.56 -6.62 6.66
CA PHE A 52 6.51 -6.91 5.23
C PHE A 52 6.21 -8.38 4.97
N ASP A 53 6.87 -9.29 5.67
CA ASP A 53 6.63 -10.73 5.54
C ASP A 53 5.17 -11.09 5.84
N TRP A 54 4.60 -10.49 6.88
CA TRP A 54 3.20 -10.70 7.23
C TRP A 54 2.26 -10.18 6.15
N ILE A 55 2.51 -8.97 5.62
CA ILE A 55 1.70 -8.39 4.53
C ILE A 55 1.76 -9.29 3.31
N ALA A 56 2.94 -9.76 2.94
CA ALA A 56 3.12 -10.64 1.78
C ALA A 56 2.37 -11.96 1.93
N ALA A 57 2.34 -12.52 3.13
CA ALA A 57 1.65 -13.77 3.41
C ALA A 57 0.13 -13.61 3.59
N ASN A 58 -0.33 -12.39 3.91
CA ASN A 58 -1.71 -12.13 4.31
C ASN A 58 -2.35 -10.97 3.53
N TRP A 59 -2.01 -10.81 2.26
CA TRP A 59 -2.48 -9.68 1.47
C TRP A 59 -4.01 -9.57 1.43
N LYS A 60 -4.71 -10.70 1.36
CA LYS A 60 -6.18 -10.68 1.37
C LYS A 60 -6.74 -10.13 2.68
N GLN A 61 -6.08 -10.38 3.80
CA GLN A 61 -6.47 -9.80 5.09
C GLN A 61 -6.21 -8.30 5.12
N VAL A 62 -5.09 -7.85 4.52
CA VAL A 62 -4.79 -6.43 4.38
C VAL A 62 -5.87 -5.73 3.55
N GLN A 63 -6.24 -6.32 2.42
CA GLN A 63 -7.35 -5.81 1.61
C GLN A 63 -8.63 -5.68 2.43
N LYS A 64 -8.93 -6.70 3.22
CA LYS A 64 -10.12 -6.71 4.08
C LYS A 64 -10.12 -5.57 5.10
N LEU A 65 -8.96 -5.27 5.68
CA LEU A 65 -8.82 -4.19 6.66
C LEU A 65 -9.09 -2.81 6.09
N ILE A 66 -8.70 -2.57 4.84
CA ILE A 66 -8.83 -1.25 4.21
C ILE A 66 -10.06 -1.14 3.30
N GLU A 67 -10.71 -2.25 2.99
CA GLU A 67 -11.77 -2.36 1.99
C GLU A 67 -12.93 -1.39 2.23
N GLN A 68 -13.43 -1.32 3.45
CA GLN A 68 -14.58 -0.48 3.78
C GLN A 68 -14.26 1.01 3.62
N GLN A 69 -13.10 1.45 4.07
CA GLN A 69 -12.72 2.85 3.93
C GLN A 69 -12.43 3.21 2.47
N ALA A 70 -11.83 2.31 1.71
CA ALA A 70 -11.63 2.53 0.28
C ALA A 70 -12.96 2.67 -0.44
N PHE A 71 -13.92 1.81 -0.14
CA PHE A 71 -15.26 1.87 -0.72
C PHE A 71 -15.98 3.17 -0.37
N GLU A 72 -15.95 3.58 0.88
CA GLU A 72 -16.56 4.83 1.34
C GLU A 72 -15.92 6.06 0.69
N PHE A 73 -14.62 6.01 0.46
CA PHE A 73 -13.92 7.09 -0.22
C PHE A 73 -14.35 7.21 -1.68
N TYR A 74 -14.46 6.08 -2.41
CA TYR A 74 -14.76 6.10 -3.83
C TYR A 74 -16.25 6.19 -4.17
N ARG A 75 -17.13 5.84 -3.26
CA ARG A 75 -18.56 5.83 -3.51
C ARG A 75 -19.11 7.18 -3.96
N PRO A 76 -18.84 8.30 -3.27
CA PRO A 76 -19.32 9.61 -3.72
C PRO A 76 -18.76 9.99 -5.10
N TYR A 77 -17.52 9.62 -5.36
CA TYR A 77 -16.87 9.88 -6.65
C TYR A 77 -17.53 9.05 -7.76
N ALA A 78 -17.79 7.79 -7.50
CA ALA A 78 -18.48 6.90 -8.45
C ALA A 78 -19.90 7.38 -8.73
N ASP A 79 -20.60 7.91 -7.73
CA ASP A 79 -21.96 8.44 -7.88
C ASP A 79 -21.98 9.75 -8.69
N ALA A 80 -20.92 10.55 -8.60
CA ALA A 80 -20.83 11.85 -9.25
C ALA A 80 -20.32 11.79 -10.70
N VAL A 81 -19.55 10.76 -11.04
CA VAL A 81 -18.88 10.64 -12.34
C VAL A 81 -19.39 9.40 -13.07
N ALA A 82 -20.06 9.61 -14.20
CA ALA A 82 -20.74 8.56 -14.94
C ALA A 82 -19.79 7.48 -15.51
N THR A 83 -18.54 7.83 -15.76
CA THR A 83 -17.53 6.91 -16.32
C THR A 83 -16.86 6.03 -15.28
N VAL A 84 -17.04 6.33 -13.98
CA VAL A 84 -16.46 5.55 -12.91
C VAL A 84 -17.33 4.32 -12.63
N PRO A 85 -16.76 3.12 -12.52
CA PRO A 85 -17.54 1.93 -12.19
C PRO A 85 -18.33 2.08 -10.89
N LYS A 86 -19.56 1.59 -10.88
CA LYS A 86 -20.41 1.61 -9.71
C LYS A 86 -20.36 0.23 -9.07
N PHE A 87 -19.65 0.13 -7.96
CA PHE A 87 -19.52 -1.12 -7.24
C PHE A 87 -20.71 -1.31 -6.29
N ALA A 88 -21.30 -2.49 -6.30
CA ALA A 88 -22.41 -2.85 -5.43
C ALA A 88 -21.93 -3.23 -4.02
N ALA A 89 -20.68 -3.72 -3.90
CA ALA A 89 -20.12 -4.17 -2.64
C ALA A 89 -18.63 -3.78 -2.55
N PRO A 90 -18.10 -3.57 -1.33
CA PRO A 90 -16.71 -3.15 -1.15
C PRO A 90 -15.68 -4.08 -1.78
N ASN A 91 -15.91 -5.39 -1.78
CA ASN A 91 -14.96 -6.36 -2.33
C ASN A 91 -14.81 -6.29 -3.85
N GLU A 92 -15.70 -5.61 -4.54
CA GLU A 92 -15.61 -5.44 -6.00
C GLU A 92 -14.51 -4.46 -6.43
N LEU A 93 -13.95 -3.70 -5.49
CA LEU A 93 -12.80 -2.82 -5.76
C LEU A 93 -11.56 -3.59 -6.20
N TRP A 94 -11.38 -4.79 -5.68
CA TRP A 94 -10.17 -5.58 -5.91
C TRP A 94 -10.17 -6.17 -7.32
N GLY A 95 -8.99 -6.12 -7.94
CA GLY A 95 -8.84 -6.45 -9.35
C GLY A 95 -8.70 -5.22 -10.25
N THR A 96 -9.16 -4.07 -9.78
CA THR A 96 -8.97 -2.78 -10.48
C THR A 96 -7.93 -1.91 -9.80
N ASP A 97 -7.42 -2.34 -8.66
CA ASP A 97 -6.46 -1.61 -7.85
C ASP A 97 -5.04 -1.70 -8.40
N ARG A 98 -4.33 -0.60 -8.30
CA ARG A 98 -2.88 -0.52 -8.49
C ARG A 98 -2.27 -0.24 -7.12
N LEU A 99 -1.36 -1.10 -6.69
CA LEU A 99 -0.62 -0.87 -5.46
C LEU A 99 0.55 0.07 -5.78
N VAL A 100 0.51 1.26 -5.22
CA VAL A 100 1.49 2.31 -5.48
C VAL A 100 2.67 2.21 -4.51
N SER A 101 2.36 2.17 -3.21
CA SER A 101 3.41 2.11 -2.20
C SER A 101 2.96 1.42 -0.93
N LEU A 102 3.95 0.91 -0.20
CA LEU A 102 3.83 0.39 1.15
C LEU A 102 4.88 1.06 2.02
N ARG A 103 4.48 1.48 3.20
CA ARG A 103 5.40 1.93 4.24
C ARG A 103 5.16 1.07 5.46
N VAL A 104 6.18 0.35 5.89
CA VAL A 104 6.01 -0.69 6.92
C VAL A 104 6.88 -0.39 8.12
N TYR A 105 6.24 -0.23 9.27
CA TYR A 105 6.91 -0.11 10.57
C TYR A 105 6.98 -1.45 11.29
N SER A 106 5.87 -2.18 11.27
CA SER A 106 5.75 -3.48 11.94
C SER A 106 4.52 -4.22 11.41
N VAL A 107 4.28 -5.41 11.94
CA VAL A 107 3.05 -6.19 11.66
C VAL A 107 1.79 -5.40 12.00
N ASP A 108 1.85 -4.56 13.03
CA ASP A 108 0.69 -3.81 13.54
C ASP A 108 0.63 -2.37 13.05
N ASP A 109 1.61 -1.92 12.26
CA ASP A 109 1.71 -0.51 11.89
C ASP A 109 2.29 -0.38 10.48
N PHE A 110 1.43 -0.08 9.52
CA PHE A 110 1.85 0.12 8.12
C PHE A 110 0.84 0.98 7.38
N SER A 111 1.23 1.50 6.22
CA SER A 111 0.33 2.20 5.32
C SER A 111 0.38 1.61 3.91
N VAL A 112 -0.76 1.71 3.23
CA VAL A 112 -0.96 1.21 1.87
C VAL A 112 -1.48 2.34 1.01
N THR A 113 -0.81 2.63 -0.09
CA THR A 113 -1.25 3.66 -1.04
C THR A 113 -1.73 2.98 -2.31
N LEU A 114 -2.95 3.29 -2.72
CA LEU A 114 -3.61 2.71 -3.87
C LEU A 114 -4.00 3.77 -4.89
N ARG A 115 -4.07 3.33 -6.14
CA ARG A 115 -4.70 4.00 -7.26
C ARG A 115 -5.55 2.96 -7.97
N PHE A 116 -6.58 3.39 -8.72
CA PHE A 116 -7.46 2.46 -9.41
C PHE A 116 -7.37 2.65 -10.92
N ASP A 117 -7.49 1.56 -11.68
CA ASP A 117 -7.34 1.54 -13.14
C ASP A 117 -8.34 2.43 -13.88
N TRP A 118 -9.53 2.61 -13.30
CA TRP A 118 -10.58 3.43 -13.89
C TRP A 118 -10.38 4.94 -13.64
N GLN A 119 -9.38 5.32 -12.85
CA GLN A 119 -9.03 6.73 -12.69
C GLN A 119 -8.31 7.22 -13.95
N GLU A 120 -8.67 8.42 -14.41
CA GLU A 120 -8.02 9.02 -15.56
C GLU A 120 -6.59 9.41 -15.23
N ASP A 121 -5.70 9.42 -16.24
CA ASP A 121 -4.30 9.82 -16.05
C ASP A 121 -4.18 11.28 -15.57
N SER A 122 -5.17 12.11 -15.90
CA SER A 122 -5.24 13.51 -15.45
C SER A 122 -5.70 13.63 -13.98
N ASP A 123 -6.18 12.52 -13.39
CA ASP A 123 -6.57 12.49 -11.98
C ASP A 123 -5.47 11.79 -11.18
N PRO A 124 -4.55 12.55 -10.57
CA PRO A 124 -3.38 11.97 -9.91
C PRO A 124 -3.67 11.47 -8.50
N HIS A 125 -4.93 11.43 -8.07
CA HIS A 125 -5.25 11.12 -6.68
C HIS A 125 -4.85 9.70 -6.29
N GLU A 126 -3.89 9.62 -5.40
CA GLU A 126 -3.48 8.40 -4.72
C GLU A 126 -4.04 8.46 -3.30
N VAL A 127 -4.58 7.36 -2.82
CA VAL A 127 -5.19 7.31 -1.49
C VAL A 127 -4.35 6.42 -0.60
N THR A 128 -3.92 6.96 0.53
CA THR A 128 -3.13 6.23 1.51
C THR A 128 -4.00 5.84 2.71
N PHE A 129 -4.01 4.56 3.02
CA PHE A 129 -4.73 4.01 4.15
C PHE A 129 -3.74 3.58 5.22
N TYR A 130 -3.97 4.06 6.44
CA TYR A 130 -3.12 3.77 7.59
C TYR A 130 -3.75 2.66 8.41
N VAL A 131 -2.99 1.59 8.64
CA VAL A 131 -3.43 0.47 9.46
C VAL A 131 -2.59 0.43 10.73
N GLU A 132 -3.25 0.51 11.86
CA GLU A 132 -2.63 0.45 13.17
C GLU A 132 -3.42 -0.50 14.06
N ARG A 133 -2.74 -1.50 14.61
CA ARG A 133 -3.34 -2.53 15.48
C ARG A 133 -4.53 -3.24 14.83
N GLY A 134 -4.41 -3.54 13.53
CA GLY A 134 -5.46 -4.22 12.79
C GLY A 134 -6.67 -3.38 12.44
N ILE A 135 -6.60 -2.05 12.61
CA ILE A 135 -7.69 -1.12 12.32
C ILE A 135 -7.21 -0.08 11.31
N CYS A 136 -7.99 0.11 10.25
CA CYS A 136 -7.77 1.18 9.29
C CYS A 136 -8.50 2.42 9.83
N GLU A 137 -7.76 3.35 10.43
CA GLU A 137 -8.35 4.49 11.14
C GLU A 137 -8.52 5.72 10.26
N THR A 138 -7.55 5.98 9.38
CA THR A 138 -7.54 7.20 8.59
C THR A 138 -7.07 6.95 7.17
N HIS A 139 -7.36 7.89 6.30
CA HIS A 139 -6.80 7.91 4.95
C HIS A 139 -6.42 9.34 4.59
N SER A 140 -5.47 9.47 3.68
CA SER A 140 -5.12 10.76 3.09
C SER A 140 -5.17 10.65 1.57
N VAL A 141 -5.39 11.79 0.93
CA VAL A 141 -5.46 11.89 -0.53
C VAL A 141 -4.35 12.83 -0.99
N ASP A 142 -3.48 12.30 -1.85
CA ASP A 142 -2.41 13.06 -2.48
C ASP A 142 -2.72 13.22 -3.97
N GLY A 143 -2.60 14.45 -4.45
CA GLY A 143 -2.96 14.67 -5.82
C GLY A 143 -2.28 15.82 -6.53
#